data_915f904a96a413b4a6dcb3a65f642453
#
_entry.id   915f904a96a413b4a6dcb3a65f642453
#
_cell.length_a   1.000
_cell.length_b   1.000
_cell.length_c   1.000
_cell.angle_alpha   90.00
_cell.angle_beta   90.00
_cell.angle_gamma   90.00
#
_symmetry.space_group_name_H-M   'P 1'
#
loop_
_entity.id
_entity.type
_entity.pdbx_description
1 polymer ?
#
loop_
_entity_poly.entity_id
_entity_poly.type
_entity_poly.pdbx_seq_one_letter_code
_entity_poly.pdbx_strand_id
1 'polypeptide(L)'
;MLTVTAPAKVNLHLEVLGLRSDGFHELAMVMQSIDLADSLQFTNTADAQITLRCDDPSLSTGADNLVLKAAMLLRSRSGFSELGVSMHLEKRIPIGAGLAGGSSDGAAALVGLNALWGLGYTPAALESMAAELGSDMPFCVAGGTQLCFGRGELLEPVAPTTEGLAVLLVKDPLVSVSTPWAYQRCKELKGMHYLEGEMAFEQCRQNLREAPWLQPLRAGCPPPLRNDLQVVVAPETQAVQASLQLLKMLPNTLAVAMSGSGPSCFALFCDQDQCDQAAADLGPQLKAAGLKAWTCSFRSDGVRIAS
;
A
#
# COMPACT_ATOMS: atom_id res chain seq x y z
N MET A 1 -4.24 -27.33 -0.58
CA MET A 1 -3.80 -26.11 0.11
C MET A 1 -3.37 -25.12 -0.94
N LEU A 2 -3.86 -23.90 -0.91
CA LEU A 2 -3.51 -22.82 -1.83
C LEU A 2 -2.80 -21.73 -1.01
N THR A 3 -1.73 -21.15 -1.54
CA THR A 3 -1.01 -20.03 -0.90
C THR A 3 -1.05 -18.82 -1.81
N VAL A 4 -1.28 -17.65 -1.25
CA VAL A 4 -1.33 -16.37 -1.96
C VAL A 4 -0.37 -15.40 -1.31
N THR A 5 0.45 -14.74 -2.12
CA THR A 5 1.36 -13.67 -1.68
C THR A 5 0.63 -12.33 -1.75
N ALA A 6 0.67 -11.56 -0.67
CA ALA A 6 0.02 -10.26 -0.50
C ALA A 6 1.08 -9.15 -0.36
N PRO A 7 1.52 -8.49 -1.45
CA PRO A 7 2.60 -7.52 -1.44
C PRO A 7 2.17 -6.18 -0.83
N ALA A 8 3.11 -5.51 -0.19
CA ALA A 8 2.97 -4.12 0.26
C ALA A 8 3.03 -3.14 -0.92
N LYS A 9 2.73 -1.87 -0.63
CA LYS A 9 2.91 -0.75 -1.57
C LYS A 9 3.62 0.43 -0.91
N VAL A 10 4.20 1.26 -1.74
CA VAL A 10 4.61 2.63 -1.37
C VAL A 10 3.87 3.65 -2.24
N ASN A 11 3.69 4.87 -1.73
CA ASN A 11 3.20 5.99 -2.53
C ASN A 11 4.41 6.78 -3.06
N LEU A 12 4.62 6.73 -4.36
CA LEU A 12 5.61 7.59 -5.04
C LEU A 12 5.09 9.03 -5.16
N HIS A 13 3.76 9.17 -5.30
CA HIS A 13 3.07 10.44 -5.29
C HIS A 13 1.76 10.32 -4.51
N LEU A 14 1.47 11.28 -3.65
CA LEU A 14 0.19 11.42 -2.95
C LEU A 14 -0.15 12.89 -2.83
N GLU A 15 -1.10 13.33 -3.63
CA GLU A 15 -1.65 14.67 -3.63
C GLU A 15 -3.11 14.64 -3.17
N VAL A 16 -3.43 15.49 -2.19
CA VAL A 16 -4.79 15.67 -1.69
C VAL A 16 -5.40 16.88 -2.40
N LEU A 17 -6.28 16.63 -3.36
CA LEU A 17 -6.83 17.66 -4.24
C LEU A 17 -7.94 18.47 -3.57
N GLY A 18 -8.83 17.82 -2.84
CA GLY A 18 -9.97 18.48 -2.23
C GLY A 18 -10.91 17.52 -1.51
N LEU A 19 -12.06 18.03 -1.12
CA LEU A 19 -13.09 17.26 -0.43
C LEU A 19 -14.23 16.90 -1.40
N ARG A 20 -14.61 15.62 -1.40
CA ARG A 20 -15.71 15.08 -2.20
C ARG A 20 -17.05 15.27 -1.45
N SER A 21 -18.14 15.17 -2.19
CA SER A 21 -19.50 15.24 -1.61
C SER A 21 -19.83 14.06 -0.68
N ASP A 22 -19.11 12.92 -0.82
CA ASP A 22 -19.26 11.76 0.05
C ASP A 22 -18.44 11.87 1.37
N GLY A 23 -17.74 12.98 1.58
CA GLY A 23 -16.93 13.25 2.76
C GLY A 23 -15.51 12.71 2.70
N PHE A 24 -15.15 11.97 1.68
CA PHE A 24 -13.78 11.54 1.41
C PHE A 24 -12.99 12.63 0.67
N HIS A 25 -11.67 12.48 0.66
CA HIS A 25 -10.81 13.34 -0.15
C HIS A 25 -10.69 12.81 -1.58
N GLU A 26 -10.66 13.73 -2.53
CA GLU A 26 -10.23 13.44 -3.89
C GLU A 26 -8.71 13.43 -3.94
N LEU A 27 -8.15 12.37 -4.48
CA LEU A 27 -6.72 12.10 -4.50
C LEU A 27 -6.18 11.97 -5.92
N ALA A 28 -4.93 12.37 -6.11
CA ALA A 28 -4.12 11.99 -7.26
C ALA A 28 -2.85 11.33 -6.74
N MET A 29 -2.70 10.04 -7.02
CA MET A 29 -1.62 9.24 -6.45
C MET A 29 -0.90 8.41 -7.50
N VAL A 30 0.32 8.03 -7.13
CA VAL A 30 1.05 6.94 -7.76
C VAL A 30 1.41 5.95 -6.70
N MET A 31 0.91 4.75 -6.86
CA MET A 31 1.25 3.64 -6.01
C MET A 31 2.13 2.64 -6.73
N GLN A 32 3.06 2.04 -5.98
CA GLN A 32 4.00 1.04 -6.47
C GLN A 32 4.04 -0.16 -5.53
N SER A 33 3.84 -1.36 -6.08
CA SER A 33 4.01 -2.62 -5.33
C SER A 33 5.48 -2.91 -5.05
N ILE A 34 5.77 -3.47 -3.86
CA ILE A 34 7.11 -3.89 -3.44
C ILE A 34 7.08 -5.34 -2.97
N ASP A 35 8.24 -6.00 -2.93
CA ASP A 35 8.36 -7.43 -2.61
C ASP A 35 8.25 -7.80 -1.12
N LEU A 36 8.19 -6.82 -0.22
CA LEU A 36 7.76 -7.07 1.16
C LEU A 36 6.30 -7.52 1.15
N ALA A 37 6.03 -8.76 1.56
CA ALA A 37 4.71 -9.34 1.41
C ALA A 37 4.30 -10.24 2.57
N ASP A 38 3.01 -10.23 2.89
CA ASP A 38 2.36 -11.22 3.73
C ASP A 38 2.03 -12.48 2.92
N SER A 39 1.70 -13.58 3.61
CA SER A 39 1.30 -14.83 3.01
C SER A 39 -0.04 -15.29 3.57
N LEU A 40 -0.99 -15.60 2.71
CA LEU A 40 -2.30 -16.11 3.09
C LEU A 40 -2.50 -17.52 2.54
N GLN A 41 -2.67 -18.49 3.43
CA GLN A 41 -2.89 -19.90 3.11
C GLN A 41 -4.37 -20.25 3.25
N PHE A 42 -4.86 -21.13 2.36
CA PHE A 42 -6.26 -21.52 2.29
C PHE A 42 -6.38 -23.04 2.30
N THR A 43 -7.32 -23.53 3.10
CA THR A 43 -7.71 -24.94 3.13
C THR A 43 -9.25 -25.03 3.07
N ASN A 44 -9.78 -25.74 2.07
CA ASN A 44 -11.22 -25.99 1.99
C ASN A 44 -11.70 -26.74 3.24
N THR A 45 -12.87 -26.37 3.74
CA THR A 45 -13.55 -27.10 4.82
C THR A 45 -14.85 -27.71 4.28
N ALA A 46 -15.26 -28.83 4.90
CA ALA A 46 -16.50 -29.49 4.52
C ALA A 46 -17.75 -28.82 5.11
N ASP A 47 -17.55 -27.96 6.08
CA ASP A 47 -18.57 -27.12 6.69
C ASP A 47 -18.57 -25.72 6.03
N ALA A 48 -19.67 -25.00 6.18
CA ALA A 48 -19.81 -23.65 5.64
C ALA A 48 -19.09 -22.57 6.47
N GLN A 49 -18.17 -22.97 7.35
CA GLN A 49 -17.47 -22.01 8.22
C GLN A 49 -16.34 -21.30 7.47
N ILE A 50 -16.23 -20.00 7.71
CA ILE A 50 -15.11 -19.17 7.28
C ILE A 50 -14.34 -18.79 8.54
N THR A 51 -13.08 -19.24 8.65
CA THR A 51 -12.24 -18.98 9.80
C THR A 51 -10.90 -18.37 9.40
N LEU A 52 -10.35 -17.51 10.24
CA LEU A 52 -9.04 -16.90 10.07
C LEU A 52 -8.18 -17.12 11.33
N ARG A 53 -6.94 -17.53 11.12
CA ARG A 53 -5.87 -17.51 12.11
C ARG A 53 -4.75 -16.61 11.64
N CYS A 54 -4.02 -16.02 12.57
CA CYS A 54 -2.87 -15.16 12.28
C CYS A 54 -1.73 -15.51 13.22
N ASP A 55 -0.50 -15.46 12.73
CA ASP A 55 0.72 -15.62 13.54
C ASP A 55 1.02 -14.39 14.41
N ASP A 56 0.49 -13.21 14.07
CA ASP A 56 0.58 -12.00 14.89
C ASP A 56 -0.66 -11.88 15.81
N PRO A 57 -0.49 -12.07 17.13
CA PRO A 57 -1.60 -12.04 18.09
C PRO A 57 -2.19 -10.63 18.29
N SER A 58 -1.52 -9.58 17.83
CA SER A 58 -2.04 -8.21 17.92
C SER A 58 -3.08 -7.89 16.85
N LEU A 59 -3.16 -8.71 15.79
CA LEU A 59 -4.13 -8.52 14.71
C LEU A 59 -5.45 -9.22 15.04
N SER A 60 -6.56 -8.47 14.94
CA SER A 60 -7.89 -9.07 15.07
C SER A 60 -8.13 -10.11 13.98
N THR A 61 -8.62 -11.29 14.35
CA THR A 61 -9.11 -12.34 13.45
C THR A 61 -10.64 -12.42 13.46
N GLY A 62 -11.32 -11.39 13.95
CA GLY A 62 -12.76 -11.26 14.01
C GLY A 62 -13.38 -10.63 12.75
N ALA A 63 -14.69 -10.37 12.80
CA ALA A 63 -15.48 -9.86 11.68
C ALA A 63 -15.06 -8.46 11.16
N ASP A 64 -14.27 -7.73 11.90
CA ASP A 64 -13.66 -6.46 11.51
C ASP A 64 -12.48 -6.62 10.55
N ASN A 65 -11.86 -7.80 10.48
CA ASN A 65 -10.72 -8.09 9.62
C ASN A 65 -11.11 -8.11 8.13
N LEU A 66 -10.33 -7.44 7.28
CA LEU A 66 -10.60 -7.33 5.84
C LEU A 66 -10.54 -8.68 5.11
N VAL A 67 -9.74 -9.64 5.60
CA VAL A 67 -9.70 -11.01 5.05
C VAL A 67 -11.07 -11.69 5.19
N LEU A 68 -11.67 -11.61 6.39
CA LEU A 68 -13.01 -12.18 6.63
C LEU A 68 -14.10 -11.42 5.88
N LYS A 69 -14.03 -10.08 5.84
CA LYS A 69 -14.98 -9.28 5.07
C LYS A 69 -14.93 -9.63 3.58
N ALA A 70 -13.73 -9.80 3.03
CA ALA A 70 -13.52 -10.20 1.64
C ALA A 70 -14.10 -11.59 1.35
N ALA A 71 -13.84 -12.56 2.24
CA ALA A 71 -14.37 -13.91 2.12
C ALA A 71 -15.92 -13.94 2.19
N MET A 72 -16.51 -13.20 3.12
CA MET A 72 -17.95 -13.08 3.25
C MET A 72 -18.60 -12.40 2.05
N LEU A 73 -17.99 -11.31 1.55
CA LEU A 73 -18.46 -10.61 0.35
C LEU A 73 -18.43 -11.53 -0.86
N LEU A 74 -17.31 -12.21 -1.10
CA LEU A 74 -17.16 -13.09 -2.27
C LEU A 74 -18.15 -14.26 -2.21
N ARG A 75 -18.32 -14.91 -1.03
CA ARG A 75 -19.33 -15.96 -0.84
C ARG A 75 -20.76 -15.45 -1.10
N SER A 76 -21.09 -14.27 -0.59
CA SER A 76 -22.40 -13.66 -0.84
C SER A 76 -22.64 -13.39 -2.34
N ARG A 77 -21.62 -12.91 -3.05
CA ARG A 77 -21.72 -12.63 -4.50
C ARG A 77 -21.77 -13.89 -5.37
N SER A 78 -21.16 -14.98 -4.90
CA SER A 78 -21.20 -16.28 -5.61
C SER A 78 -22.55 -16.95 -5.59
N GLY A 79 -23.40 -16.65 -4.60
CA GLY A 79 -24.67 -17.34 -4.36
C GLY A 79 -24.55 -18.72 -3.70
N PHE A 80 -23.33 -19.20 -3.40
CA PHE A 80 -23.07 -20.50 -2.76
C PHE A 80 -22.83 -20.34 -1.27
N SER A 81 -23.87 -20.49 -0.47
CA SER A 81 -23.80 -20.29 1.00
C SER A 81 -23.02 -21.36 1.74
N GLU A 82 -22.82 -22.53 1.13
CA GLU A 82 -22.13 -23.71 1.69
C GLU A 82 -20.61 -23.65 1.58
N LEU A 83 -20.05 -22.66 0.88
CA LEU A 83 -18.61 -22.54 0.73
C LEU A 83 -17.95 -22.17 2.06
N GLY A 84 -17.07 -23.05 2.53
CA GLY A 84 -16.29 -22.86 3.74
C GLY A 84 -14.79 -22.84 3.47
N VAL A 85 -14.04 -22.22 4.39
CA VAL A 85 -12.57 -22.13 4.28
C VAL A 85 -11.94 -21.88 5.65
N SER A 86 -10.82 -22.54 5.90
CA SER A 86 -9.88 -22.16 6.95
C SER A 86 -8.70 -21.42 6.35
N MET A 87 -8.44 -20.21 6.84
CA MET A 87 -7.35 -19.34 6.38
C MET A 87 -6.31 -19.15 7.46
N HIS A 88 -5.03 -19.10 7.06
CA HIS A 88 -3.91 -18.76 7.94
C HIS A 88 -3.08 -17.63 7.31
N LEU A 89 -2.97 -16.52 8.04
CA LEU A 89 -2.26 -15.32 7.65
C LEU A 89 -0.91 -15.24 8.39
N GLU A 90 0.17 -15.17 7.60
CA GLU A 90 1.53 -14.93 8.09
C GLU A 90 1.89 -13.46 7.81
N LYS A 91 2.09 -12.66 8.87
CA LYS A 91 2.38 -11.22 8.78
C LYS A 91 3.87 -10.93 8.69
N ARG A 92 4.26 -10.18 7.66
CA ARG A 92 5.60 -9.62 7.46
C ARG A 92 5.55 -8.12 7.23
N ILE A 93 4.47 -7.62 6.63
CA ILE A 93 4.24 -6.18 6.47
C ILE A 93 3.90 -5.59 7.83
N PRO A 94 4.62 -4.55 8.31
CA PRO A 94 4.33 -3.93 9.60
C PRO A 94 2.91 -3.38 9.66
N ILE A 95 2.20 -3.64 10.76
CA ILE A 95 0.83 -3.16 10.97
C ILE A 95 0.82 -1.65 11.15
N GLY A 96 -0.19 -0.97 10.60
CA GLY A 96 -0.36 0.48 10.72
C GLY A 96 0.78 1.29 10.13
N ALA A 97 1.37 0.83 9.03
CA ALA A 97 2.62 1.34 8.48
C ALA A 97 2.49 2.27 7.26
N GLY A 98 1.28 2.52 6.75
CA GLY A 98 1.09 3.26 5.49
C GLY A 98 1.45 2.44 4.23
N LEU A 99 1.60 1.11 4.37
CA LEU A 99 2.04 0.16 3.34
C LEU A 99 0.90 -0.71 2.78
N ALA A 100 -0.34 -0.43 3.14
CA ALA A 100 -1.56 -1.15 2.74
C ALA A 100 -1.59 -2.66 3.09
N GLY A 101 -0.87 -3.13 4.14
CA GLY A 101 -0.81 -4.56 4.48
C GLY A 101 -2.19 -5.20 4.65
N GLY A 102 -3.09 -4.62 5.46
CA GLY A 102 -4.44 -5.15 5.64
C GLY A 102 -5.29 -5.15 4.36
N SER A 103 -5.13 -4.15 3.49
CA SER A 103 -5.79 -4.10 2.17
C SER A 103 -5.26 -5.19 1.25
N SER A 104 -3.95 -5.46 1.30
CA SER A 104 -3.32 -6.52 0.54
C SER A 104 -3.78 -7.90 1.01
N ASP A 105 -3.91 -8.11 2.34
CA ASP A 105 -4.45 -9.34 2.90
C ASP A 105 -5.89 -9.59 2.44
N GLY A 106 -6.74 -8.54 2.47
CA GLY A 106 -8.11 -8.62 1.97
C GLY A 106 -8.19 -8.90 0.47
N ALA A 107 -7.33 -8.28 -0.33
CA ALA A 107 -7.20 -8.56 -1.76
C ALA A 107 -6.74 -10.01 -2.01
N ALA A 108 -5.78 -10.51 -1.21
CA ALA A 108 -5.34 -11.90 -1.26
C ALA A 108 -6.49 -12.88 -0.96
N ALA A 109 -7.38 -12.52 -0.04
CA ALA A 109 -8.57 -13.32 0.22
C ALA A 109 -9.51 -13.38 -0.99
N LEU A 110 -9.79 -12.25 -1.66
CA LEU A 110 -10.62 -12.23 -2.88
C LEU A 110 -10.00 -13.10 -3.99
N VAL A 111 -8.72 -12.91 -4.29
CA VAL A 111 -8.04 -13.64 -5.38
C VAL A 111 -7.92 -15.13 -5.05
N GLY A 112 -7.48 -15.45 -3.83
CA GLY A 112 -7.29 -16.84 -3.39
C GLY A 112 -8.58 -17.63 -3.34
N LEU A 113 -9.67 -17.05 -2.80
CA LEU A 113 -10.96 -17.70 -2.72
C LEU A 113 -11.66 -17.82 -4.07
N ASN A 114 -11.50 -16.84 -4.96
CA ASN A 114 -11.97 -16.96 -6.33
C ASN A 114 -11.38 -18.20 -7.03
N ALA A 115 -10.08 -18.43 -6.84
CA ALA A 115 -9.39 -19.60 -7.38
C ALA A 115 -9.78 -20.89 -6.65
N LEU A 116 -9.76 -20.89 -5.30
CA LEU A 116 -10.05 -22.05 -4.47
C LEU A 116 -11.46 -22.59 -4.68
N TRP A 117 -12.44 -21.70 -4.79
CA TRP A 117 -13.85 -22.04 -4.99
C TRP A 117 -14.25 -22.16 -6.46
N GLY A 118 -13.32 -21.88 -7.40
CA GLY A 118 -13.55 -22.01 -8.85
C GLY A 118 -14.62 -21.06 -9.39
N LEU A 119 -14.75 -19.84 -8.84
CA LEU A 119 -15.83 -18.92 -9.14
C LEU A 119 -15.71 -18.23 -10.51
N GLY A 120 -14.49 -18.09 -11.03
CA GLY A 120 -14.23 -17.55 -12.36
C GLY A 120 -14.43 -16.03 -12.50
N TYR A 121 -14.44 -15.27 -11.41
CA TYR A 121 -14.46 -13.81 -11.50
C TYR A 121 -13.19 -13.27 -12.16
N THR A 122 -13.37 -12.30 -13.06
CA THR A 122 -12.26 -11.62 -13.72
C THR A 122 -11.51 -10.70 -12.74
N PRO A 123 -10.24 -10.32 -13.01
CA PRO A 123 -9.52 -9.32 -12.21
C PRO A 123 -10.32 -8.04 -12.00
N ALA A 124 -10.93 -7.49 -13.05
CA ALA A 124 -11.74 -6.28 -12.96
C ALA A 124 -12.97 -6.45 -12.03
N ALA A 125 -13.59 -7.63 -12.01
CA ALA A 125 -14.69 -7.91 -11.08
C ALA A 125 -14.20 -7.99 -9.63
N LEU A 126 -13.01 -8.58 -9.40
CA LEU A 126 -12.39 -8.62 -8.08
C LEU A 126 -11.95 -7.23 -7.60
N GLU A 127 -11.41 -6.38 -8.48
CA GLU A 127 -11.09 -4.98 -8.18
C GLU A 127 -12.35 -4.19 -7.78
N SER A 128 -13.47 -4.39 -8.50
CA SER A 128 -14.74 -3.75 -8.14
C SER A 128 -15.24 -4.18 -6.76
N MET A 129 -15.16 -5.47 -6.41
CA MET A 129 -15.50 -5.97 -5.07
C MET A 129 -14.51 -5.44 -4.01
N ALA A 130 -13.23 -5.34 -4.35
CA ALA A 130 -12.19 -4.79 -3.48
C ALA A 130 -12.48 -3.33 -3.11
N ALA A 131 -12.94 -2.51 -4.06
CA ALA A 131 -13.31 -1.10 -3.86
C ALA A 131 -14.47 -0.90 -2.84
N GLU A 132 -15.33 -1.90 -2.68
CA GLU A 132 -16.40 -1.88 -1.66
C GLU A 132 -15.84 -2.00 -0.23
N LEU A 133 -14.68 -2.63 -0.07
CA LEU A 133 -14.07 -2.94 1.23
C LEU A 133 -13.01 -1.93 1.66
N GLY A 134 -12.29 -1.34 0.69
CA GLY A 134 -11.25 -0.36 0.99
C GLY A 134 -10.62 0.27 -0.25
N SER A 135 -10.21 1.53 -0.14
CA SER A 135 -9.70 2.32 -1.26
C SER A 135 -8.40 1.79 -1.87
N ASP A 136 -7.50 1.24 -1.05
CA ASP A 136 -6.22 0.67 -1.53
C ASP A 136 -6.37 -0.78 -2.04
N MET A 137 -7.50 -1.45 -1.78
CA MET A 137 -7.67 -2.87 -2.12
C MET A 137 -7.67 -3.15 -3.63
N PRO A 138 -8.29 -2.34 -4.50
CA PRO A 138 -8.20 -2.53 -5.95
C PRO A 138 -6.74 -2.49 -6.44
N PHE A 139 -5.94 -1.55 -5.93
CA PHE A 139 -4.52 -1.49 -6.23
C PHE A 139 -3.79 -2.78 -5.81
N CYS A 140 -4.11 -3.34 -4.63
CA CYS A 140 -3.48 -4.58 -4.17
C CYS A 140 -3.82 -5.77 -5.07
N VAL A 141 -5.01 -5.80 -5.70
CA VAL A 141 -5.38 -6.80 -6.72
C VAL A 141 -4.56 -6.61 -7.99
N ALA A 142 -4.54 -5.39 -8.54
CA ALA A 142 -3.89 -5.07 -9.81
C ALA A 142 -2.36 -5.07 -9.70
N GLY A 143 -1.82 -4.38 -8.72
CA GLY A 143 -0.38 -4.23 -8.46
C GLY A 143 0.39 -3.44 -9.50
N GLY A 144 1.72 -3.59 -9.46
CA GLY A 144 2.64 -2.86 -10.34
C GLY A 144 2.73 -1.38 -10.00
N THR A 145 2.83 -0.54 -11.02
CA THR A 145 2.75 0.93 -10.93
C THR A 145 1.39 1.38 -11.44
N GLN A 146 0.63 2.11 -10.63
CA GLN A 146 -0.69 2.63 -11.00
C GLN A 146 -0.80 4.11 -10.68
N LEU A 147 -1.43 4.87 -11.60
CA LEU A 147 -2.10 6.11 -11.22
C LEU A 147 -3.38 5.75 -10.49
N CYS A 148 -3.64 6.41 -9.37
CA CYS A 148 -4.79 6.10 -8.54
C CYS A 148 -5.53 7.40 -8.22
N PHE A 149 -6.78 7.47 -8.62
CA PHE A 149 -7.65 8.64 -8.48
C PHE A 149 -8.87 8.34 -7.61
N GLY A 150 -9.77 9.32 -7.47
CA GLY A 150 -10.90 9.18 -6.57
C GLY A 150 -10.42 9.17 -5.11
N ARG A 151 -10.84 8.17 -4.33
CA ARG A 151 -10.32 7.89 -3.00
C ARG A 151 -9.05 7.03 -3.03
N GLY A 152 -8.57 6.66 -4.25
CA GLY A 152 -7.48 5.73 -4.54
C GLY A 152 -7.92 4.47 -5.30
N GLU A 153 -9.22 4.31 -5.53
CA GLU A 153 -9.83 3.12 -6.14
C GLU A 153 -9.90 3.15 -7.67
N LEU A 154 -9.76 4.31 -8.30
CA LEU A 154 -9.78 4.45 -9.76
C LEU A 154 -8.37 4.28 -10.30
N LEU A 155 -8.10 3.15 -10.93
CA LEU A 155 -6.77 2.74 -11.35
C LEU A 155 -6.54 2.97 -12.83
N GLU A 156 -5.37 3.50 -13.18
CA GLU A 156 -4.85 3.56 -14.54
C GLU A 156 -3.44 2.95 -14.54
N PRO A 157 -3.20 1.83 -15.24
CA PRO A 157 -1.90 1.18 -15.24
C PRO A 157 -0.85 2.03 -15.96
N VAL A 158 0.35 2.06 -15.39
CA VAL A 158 1.52 2.74 -15.97
C VAL A 158 2.51 1.68 -16.40
N ALA A 159 3.11 1.87 -17.58
CA ALA A 159 4.19 1.00 -18.02
C ALA A 159 5.35 1.03 -17.01
N PRO A 160 6.01 -0.10 -16.73
CA PRO A 160 7.08 -0.16 -15.74
C PRO A 160 8.20 0.82 -16.09
N THR A 161 8.33 1.88 -15.31
CA THR A 161 9.43 2.86 -15.42
C THR A 161 10.48 2.65 -14.33
N THR A 162 10.31 1.62 -13.52
CA THR A 162 10.98 1.40 -12.24
C THR A 162 11.81 0.12 -12.21
N GLU A 163 12.14 -0.46 -13.37
CA GLU A 163 13.00 -1.65 -13.42
C GLU A 163 14.35 -1.39 -12.77
N GLY A 164 14.73 -2.31 -11.87
CA GLY A 164 15.99 -2.25 -11.15
C GLY A 164 16.02 -1.33 -9.93
N LEU A 165 15.01 -0.51 -9.68
CA LEU A 165 14.96 0.33 -8.49
C LEU A 165 14.74 -0.50 -7.22
N ALA A 166 15.44 -0.08 -6.15
CA ALA A 166 15.29 -0.66 -4.82
C ALA A 166 14.81 0.37 -3.81
N VAL A 167 14.17 -0.13 -2.75
CA VAL A 167 13.52 0.66 -1.71
C VAL A 167 14.08 0.27 -0.35
N LEU A 168 14.68 1.19 0.37
CA LEU A 168 14.96 1.03 1.80
C LEU A 168 13.80 1.61 2.60
N LEU A 169 12.99 0.75 3.19
CA LEU A 169 11.93 1.13 4.13
C LEU A 169 12.49 1.25 5.54
N VAL A 170 12.03 2.26 6.28
CA VAL A 170 12.36 2.46 7.71
C VAL A 170 11.09 2.79 8.48
N LYS A 171 10.91 2.15 9.64
CA LYS A 171 9.78 2.38 10.54
C LYS A 171 10.15 2.13 11.99
N ASP A 172 9.62 2.95 12.90
CA ASP A 172 9.55 2.60 14.33
C ASP A 172 8.43 1.56 14.53
N PRO A 173 8.74 0.34 15.02
CA PRO A 173 7.73 -0.70 15.22
C PRO A 173 6.66 -0.34 16.23
N LEU A 174 6.93 0.58 17.17
CA LEU A 174 6.02 0.97 18.24
C LEU A 174 5.11 2.15 17.86
N VAL A 175 5.38 2.81 16.73
CA VAL A 175 4.62 3.99 16.29
C VAL A 175 3.64 3.60 15.19
N SER A 176 2.41 4.07 15.31
CA SER A 176 1.37 4.01 14.29
C SER A 176 0.77 5.41 14.09
N VAL A 177 0.31 5.70 12.87
CA VAL A 177 -0.40 6.94 12.53
C VAL A 177 -1.81 6.59 12.11
N SER A 178 -2.79 7.25 12.71
CA SER A 178 -4.20 7.11 12.31
C SER A 178 -4.41 7.80 10.96
N THR A 179 -4.80 7.04 9.94
CA THR A 179 -5.11 7.58 8.60
C THR A 179 -6.21 8.64 8.66
N PRO A 180 -7.35 8.43 9.37
CA PRO A 180 -8.35 9.49 9.52
C PRO A 180 -7.79 10.76 10.16
N TRP A 181 -6.93 10.65 11.17
CA TRP A 181 -6.29 11.80 11.80
C TRP A 181 -5.38 12.56 10.80
N ALA A 182 -4.56 11.85 10.02
CA ALA A 182 -3.67 12.48 9.06
C ALA A 182 -4.44 13.28 7.99
N TYR A 183 -5.54 12.74 7.47
CA TYR A 183 -6.40 13.45 6.52
C TYR A 183 -7.16 14.62 7.16
N GLN A 184 -7.65 14.45 8.38
CA GLN A 184 -8.29 15.56 9.12
C GLN A 184 -7.28 16.68 9.36
N ARG A 185 -6.06 16.37 9.75
CA ARG A 185 -5.00 17.35 9.95
C ARG A 185 -4.59 18.04 8.65
N CYS A 186 -4.55 17.30 7.54
CA CYS A 186 -4.34 17.86 6.21
C CYS A 186 -5.45 18.87 5.84
N LYS A 187 -6.71 18.52 6.09
CA LYS A 187 -7.86 19.42 5.88
C LYS A 187 -7.74 20.70 6.71
N GLU A 188 -7.35 20.60 7.98
CA GLU A 188 -7.18 21.77 8.87
C GLU A 188 -6.09 22.72 8.37
N LEU A 189 -4.97 22.20 7.89
CA LEU A 189 -3.82 23.01 7.47
C LEU A 189 -3.88 23.47 6.01
N LYS A 190 -4.49 22.68 5.13
CA LYS A 190 -4.49 22.92 3.68
C LYS A 190 -5.88 23.14 3.10
N GLY A 191 -6.96 23.01 3.87
CA GLY A 191 -8.33 23.06 3.37
C GLY A 191 -8.70 24.34 2.61
N MET A 192 -8.07 25.46 2.94
CA MET A 192 -8.26 26.73 2.19
C MET A 192 -7.66 26.71 0.76
N HIS A 193 -6.81 25.73 0.49
CA HIS A 193 -6.16 25.53 -0.82
C HIS A 193 -6.74 24.33 -1.58
N TYR A 194 -7.78 23.70 -1.04
CA TYR A 194 -8.45 22.60 -1.72
C TYR A 194 -9.12 23.11 -3.00
N LEU A 195 -8.99 22.31 -4.02
CA LEU A 195 -9.66 22.56 -5.29
C LEU A 195 -11.16 22.30 -5.15
N GLU A 196 -11.95 23.01 -5.93
CA GLU A 196 -13.39 22.84 -5.97
C GLU A 196 -13.84 22.45 -7.39
N GLY A 197 -14.62 21.38 -7.44
CA GLY A 197 -15.29 20.94 -8.66
C GLY A 197 -14.44 20.03 -9.56
N GLU A 198 -15.16 19.24 -10.35
CA GLU A 198 -14.60 18.15 -11.16
C GLU A 198 -13.58 18.63 -12.21
N MET A 199 -13.79 19.82 -12.81
CA MET A 199 -12.84 20.35 -13.80
C MET A 199 -11.45 20.62 -13.20
N ALA A 200 -11.39 21.15 -11.97
CA ALA A 200 -10.11 21.39 -11.29
C ALA A 200 -9.43 20.08 -10.92
N PHE A 201 -10.19 19.08 -10.45
CA PHE A 201 -9.66 17.74 -10.17
C PHE A 201 -9.13 17.09 -11.44
N GLU A 202 -9.87 17.14 -12.54
CA GLU A 202 -9.44 16.54 -13.82
C GLU A 202 -8.17 17.19 -14.37
N GLN A 203 -8.00 18.50 -14.22
CA GLN A 203 -6.75 19.15 -14.61
C GLN A 203 -5.55 18.59 -13.82
N CYS A 204 -5.70 18.33 -12.51
CA CYS A 204 -4.63 17.72 -11.71
C CYS A 204 -4.37 16.26 -12.12
N ARG A 205 -5.41 15.50 -12.42
CA ARG A 205 -5.27 14.13 -12.94
C ARG A 205 -4.51 14.13 -14.26
N GLN A 206 -4.83 15.05 -15.16
CA GLN A 206 -4.14 15.18 -16.44
C GLN A 206 -2.67 15.56 -16.25
N ASN A 207 -2.37 16.51 -15.37
CA ASN A 207 -0.99 16.86 -15.02
C ASN A 207 -0.20 15.65 -14.50
N LEU A 208 -0.84 14.78 -13.73
CA LEU A 208 -0.20 13.57 -13.21
C LEU A 208 0.02 12.54 -14.33
N ARG A 209 -0.90 12.39 -15.29
CA ARG A 209 -0.75 11.51 -16.46
C ARG A 209 0.41 11.95 -17.37
N GLU A 210 0.74 13.22 -17.38
CA GLU A 210 1.81 13.81 -18.19
C GLU A 210 3.12 14.05 -17.42
N ALA A 211 3.15 13.67 -16.14
CA ALA A 211 4.24 14.00 -15.24
C ALA A 211 5.58 13.30 -15.60
N PRO A 212 6.73 13.96 -15.36
CA PRO A 212 8.07 13.44 -15.72
C PRO A 212 8.42 12.11 -15.02
N TRP A 213 7.82 11.78 -13.89
CA TRP A 213 8.11 10.53 -13.19
C TRP A 213 7.56 9.27 -13.91
N LEU A 214 6.76 9.44 -14.97
CA LEU A 214 6.44 8.38 -15.93
C LEU A 214 7.63 8.03 -16.84
N GLN A 215 8.68 8.86 -16.86
CA GLN A 215 9.94 8.55 -17.51
C GLN A 215 10.79 7.61 -16.64
N PRO A 216 11.73 6.84 -17.22
CA PRO A 216 12.58 5.99 -16.43
C PRO A 216 13.30 6.75 -15.31
N LEU A 217 13.07 6.32 -14.08
CA LEU A 217 13.72 6.90 -12.89
C LEU A 217 15.18 6.44 -12.87
N ARG A 218 16.12 7.37 -12.68
CA ARG A 218 17.56 7.10 -12.66
C ARG A 218 18.31 8.20 -11.90
N ALA A 219 19.58 7.96 -11.59
CA ALA A 219 20.41 8.86 -10.79
C ALA A 219 20.44 10.32 -11.30
N GLY A 220 20.40 10.56 -12.59
CA GLY A 220 20.37 11.92 -13.15
C GLY A 220 18.98 12.56 -13.26
N CYS A 221 17.93 11.81 -12.93
CA CYS A 221 16.53 12.26 -13.03
C CYS A 221 15.75 11.67 -11.84
N PRO A 222 15.93 12.21 -10.62
CA PRO A 222 15.26 11.68 -9.44
C PRO A 222 13.74 11.85 -9.57
N PRO A 223 12.95 10.89 -9.05
CA PRO A 223 11.51 10.99 -9.09
C PRO A 223 11.03 12.19 -8.25
N PRO A 224 10.08 12.97 -8.76
CA PRO A 224 9.49 14.07 -8.01
C PRO A 224 8.52 13.54 -6.94
N LEU A 225 9.05 12.86 -5.91
CA LEU A 225 8.21 12.33 -4.83
C LEU A 225 7.42 13.45 -4.16
N ARG A 226 6.13 13.19 -3.95
CA ARG A 226 5.24 14.07 -3.21
C ARG A 226 4.38 13.26 -2.25
N ASN A 227 4.23 13.75 -1.04
CA ASN A 227 3.24 13.22 -0.11
C ASN A 227 2.68 14.37 0.75
N ASP A 228 1.46 14.78 0.45
CA ASP A 228 0.79 15.87 1.17
C ASP A 228 0.52 15.55 2.63
N LEU A 229 0.35 14.28 2.98
CA LEU A 229 0.19 13.86 4.37
C LEU A 229 1.52 13.93 5.14
N GLN A 230 2.67 13.76 4.48
CA GLN A 230 3.97 13.91 5.12
C GLN A 230 4.16 15.30 5.72
N VAL A 231 3.66 16.34 5.05
CA VAL A 231 3.79 17.74 5.51
C VAL A 231 3.10 17.95 6.85
N VAL A 232 2.03 17.19 7.12
CA VAL A 232 1.24 17.31 8.36
C VAL A 232 1.63 16.28 9.41
N VAL A 233 2.07 15.10 9.00
CA VAL A 233 2.43 14.00 9.91
C VAL A 233 3.84 14.15 10.46
N ALA A 234 4.82 14.50 9.62
CA ALA A 234 6.21 14.56 10.03
C ALA A 234 6.47 15.57 11.17
N PRO A 235 5.91 16.79 11.19
CA PRO A 235 6.11 17.72 12.30
C PRO A 235 5.57 17.21 13.64
N GLU A 236 4.56 16.35 13.64
CA GLU A 236 3.88 15.86 14.83
C GLU A 236 4.32 14.44 15.24
N THR A 237 5.20 13.79 14.46
CA THR A 237 5.64 12.41 14.69
C THR A 237 7.17 12.30 14.67
N GLN A 238 7.79 12.29 15.86
CA GLN A 238 9.25 12.27 16.02
C GLN A 238 9.91 11.10 15.27
N ALA A 239 9.29 9.91 15.27
CA ALA A 239 9.82 8.75 14.58
C ALA A 239 9.88 8.97 13.05
N VAL A 240 8.88 9.67 12.46
CA VAL A 240 8.88 10.04 11.05
C VAL A 240 9.98 11.06 10.75
N GLN A 241 10.15 12.08 11.59
CA GLN A 241 11.24 13.06 11.45
C GLN A 241 12.61 12.37 11.47
N ALA A 242 12.85 11.52 12.48
CA ALA A 242 14.11 10.79 12.61
C ALA A 242 14.39 9.90 11.41
N SER A 243 13.38 9.15 10.95
CA SER A 243 13.49 8.28 9.77
C SER A 243 13.84 9.07 8.52
N LEU A 244 13.13 10.18 8.24
CA LEU A 244 13.39 11.03 7.09
C LEU A 244 14.79 11.68 7.15
N GLN A 245 15.25 12.10 8.34
CA GLN A 245 16.59 12.67 8.51
C GLN A 245 17.68 11.64 8.23
N LEU A 246 17.57 10.44 8.80
CA LEU A 246 18.53 9.36 8.58
C LEU A 246 18.60 8.96 7.09
N LEU A 247 17.47 8.79 6.45
CA LEU A 247 17.41 8.39 5.03
C LEU A 247 17.99 9.46 4.10
N LYS A 248 17.80 10.77 4.41
CA LYS A 248 18.34 11.88 3.62
C LYS A 248 19.88 12.01 3.72
N MET A 249 20.49 11.44 4.74
CA MET A 249 21.96 11.45 4.92
C MET A 249 22.67 10.36 4.12
N LEU A 250 21.94 9.39 3.60
CA LEU A 250 22.51 8.27 2.84
C LEU A 250 23.04 8.73 1.48
N PRO A 251 24.24 8.27 1.08
CA PRO A 251 24.76 8.52 -0.25
C PRO A 251 23.93 7.76 -1.31
N ASN A 252 24.00 8.21 -2.54
CA ASN A 252 23.34 7.58 -3.71
C ASN A 252 21.81 7.44 -3.62
N THR A 253 21.18 8.10 -2.65
CA THR A 253 19.73 8.14 -2.53
C THR A 253 19.14 8.98 -3.66
N LEU A 254 18.23 8.40 -4.44
CA LEU A 254 17.53 9.10 -5.51
C LEU A 254 16.49 10.08 -4.95
N ALA A 255 15.72 9.62 -3.97
CA ALA A 255 14.68 10.42 -3.31
C ALA A 255 14.24 9.77 -2.00
N VAL A 256 13.66 10.57 -1.10
CA VAL A 256 13.18 10.15 0.23
C VAL A 256 11.78 10.67 0.47
N ALA A 257 10.87 9.82 0.95
CA ALA A 257 9.52 10.22 1.32
C ALA A 257 8.93 9.32 2.42
N MET A 258 7.79 9.76 2.97
CA MET A 258 6.90 8.93 3.79
C MET A 258 5.88 8.21 2.87
N SER A 259 5.53 6.97 3.17
CA SER A 259 4.51 6.22 2.43
C SER A 259 3.12 6.38 3.03
N GLY A 260 2.13 6.72 2.20
CA GLY A 260 0.75 6.88 2.64
C GLY A 260 0.59 7.89 3.77
N SER A 261 -0.22 7.53 4.78
CA SER A 261 -0.36 8.31 6.02
C SER A 261 0.79 8.07 7.02
N GLY A 262 1.82 7.31 6.65
CA GLY A 262 2.93 6.95 7.50
C GLY A 262 2.59 5.81 8.49
N PRO A 263 3.47 5.57 9.49
CA PRO A 263 4.72 6.27 9.76
C PRO A 263 5.93 5.77 8.96
N SER A 264 5.79 4.78 8.05
CA SER A 264 6.93 4.30 7.28
C SER A 264 7.47 5.37 6.36
N CYS A 265 8.80 5.51 6.37
CA CYS A 265 9.54 6.34 5.43
C CYS A 265 10.38 5.44 4.52
N PHE A 266 10.70 5.91 3.34
CA PHE A 266 11.52 5.15 2.40
C PHE A 266 12.49 6.02 1.63
N ALA A 267 13.59 5.41 1.20
CA ALA A 267 14.53 5.95 0.24
C ALA A 267 14.58 5.06 -1.00
N LEU A 268 14.75 5.68 -2.18
CA LEU A 268 14.91 4.98 -3.45
C LEU A 268 16.37 4.95 -3.85
N PHE A 269 16.80 3.82 -4.43
CA PHE A 269 18.15 3.57 -4.97
C PHE A 269 18.06 3.05 -6.41
N CYS A 270 19.15 3.22 -7.18
CA CYS A 270 19.22 2.75 -8.56
C CYS A 270 19.19 1.23 -8.70
N ASP A 271 19.64 0.52 -7.67
CA ASP A 271 19.75 -0.94 -7.64
C ASP A 271 19.70 -1.49 -6.22
N GLN A 272 19.58 -2.82 -6.12
CA GLN A 272 19.50 -3.54 -4.85
C GLN A 272 20.82 -3.48 -4.08
N ASP A 273 21.96 -3.54 -4.75
CA ASP A 273 23.27 -3.54 -4.08
C ASP A 273 23.52 -2.24 -3.31
N GLN A 274 23.19 -1.09 -3.91
CA GLN A 274 23.25 0.21 -3.24
C GLN A 274 22.28 0.31 -2.06
N CYS A 275 21.08 -0.25 -2.21
CA CYS A 275 20.07 -0.28 -1.15
C CYS A 275 20.55 -1.13 0.04
N ASP A 276 21.07 -2.33 -0.22
CA ASP A 276 21.56 -3.24 0.82
C ASP A 276 22.80 -2.68 1.53
N GLN A 277 23.72 -2.06 0.80
CA GLN A 277 24.85 -1.33 1.39
C GLN A 277 24.39 -0.19 2.29
N ALA A 278 23.44 0.62 1.83
CA ALA A 278 22.88 1.72 2.61
C ALA A 278 22.18 1.22 3.89
N ALA A 279 21.46 0.11 3.83
CA ALA A 279 20.84 -0.51 5.00
C ALA A 279 21.87 -1.01 6.01
N ALA A 280 22.97 -1.60 5.53
CA ALA A 280 24.07 -2.06 6.38
C ALA A 280 24.78 -0.88 7.08
N ASP A 281 25.10 0.17 6.33
CA ASP A 281 25.77 1.38 6.85
C ASP A 281 24.90 2.11 7.89
N LEU A 282 23.57 2.10 7.70
CA LEU A 282 22.62 2.75 8.60
C LEU A 282 22.29 1.90 9.85
N GLY A 283 22.65 0.62 9.85
CA GLY A 283 22.28 -0.34 10.90
C GLY A 283 22.53 0.14 12.33
N PRO A 284 23.73 0.68 12.68
CA PRO A 284 24.00 1.20 14.03
C PRO A 284 23.07 2.36 14.43
N GLN A 285 22.80 3.29 13.53
CA GLN A 285 21.93 4.45 13.77
C GLN A 285 20.47 4.03 13.92
N LEU A 286 19.99 3.08 13.08
CA LEU A 286 18.65 2.51 13.18
C LEU A 286 18.44 1.83 14.53
N LYS A 287 19.41 1.02 14.96
CA LYS A 287 19.37 0.35 16.26
C LYS A 287 19.33 1.35 17.42
N ALA A 288 20.14 2.38 17.36
CA ALA A 288 20.18 3.44 18.37
C ALA A 288 18.87 4.22 18.46
N ALA A 289 18.18 4.40 17.32
CA ALA A 289 16.88 5.08 17.22
C ALA A 289 15.68 4.16 17.44
N GLY A 290 15.86 2.86 17.67
CA GLY A 290 14.75 1.88 17.81
C GLY A 290 14.01 1.61 16.51
N LEU A 291 14.59 1.94 15.36
CA LEU A 291 13.98 1.79 14.04
C LEU A 291 14.31 0.42 13.43
N LYS A 292 13.38 -0.12 12.65
CA LYS A 292 13.58 -1.28 11.79
C LYS A 292 13.64 -0.86 10.32
N ALA A 293 14.39 -1.63 9.52
CA ALA A 293 14.52 -1.43 8.09
C ALA A 293 14.23 -2.71 7.31
N TRP A 294 13.78 -2.54 6.08
CA TRP A 294 13.58 -3.60 5.07
C TRP A 294 14.10 -3.09 3.75
N THR A 295 14.94 -3.89 3.09
CA THR A 295 15.34 -3.66 1.70
C THR A 295 14.36 -4.40 0.80
N CYS A 296 13.83 -3.71 -0.21
CA CYS A 296 12.77 -4.21 -1.07
C CYS A 296 13.04 -3.87 -2.52
N SER A 297 12.55 -4.71 -3.42
CA SER A 297 12.51 -4.45 -4.86
C SER A 297 11.10 -4.04 -5.30
N PHE A 298 11.00 -3.29 -6.39
CA PHE A 298 9.73 -3.02 -7.03
C PHE A 298 9.19 -4.26 -7.74
N ARG A 299 7.86 -4.39 -7.74
CA ARG A 299 7.15 -5.50 -8.40
C ARG A 299 6.24 -4.98 -9.49
N SER A 300 6.08 -5.77 -10.54
CA SER A 300 5.15 -5.52 -11.65
C SER A 300 3.75 -6.10 -11.42
N ASP A 301 3.53 -6.85 -10.33
CA ASP A 301 2.28 -7.54 -10.00
C ASP A 301 1.76 -7.17 -8.61
N GLY A 302 0.49 -7.42 -8.38
CA GLY A 302 -0.16 -7.34 -7.08
C GLY A 302 -0.21 -8.69 -6.39
N VAL A 303 -1.34 -8.96 -5.78
CA VAL A 303 -1.63 -10.25 -5.15
C VAL A 303 -1.56 -11.38 -6.18
N ARG A 304 -0.87 -12.47 -5.85
CA ARG A 304 -0.73 -13.63 -6.73
C ARG A 304 -0.76 -14.94 -5.97
N ILE A 305 -1.28 -15.96 -6.63
CA ILE A 305 -1.18 -17.35 -6.17
C ILE A 305 0.29 -17.76 -6.27
N ALA A 306 0.85 -18.29 -5.18
CA ALA A 306 2.20 -18.83 -5.18
C ALA A 306 2.25 -20.07 -6.08
N SER A 307 3.26 -20.11 -6.95
CA SER A 307 3.51 -21.23 -7.88
C SER A 307 4.06 -22.44 -7.16
#